data_5e46eb2b6d12d0ec66c06fcb140a7d94
#
_entry.id   5e46eb2b6d12d0ec66c06fcb140a7d94
#
_cell.length_a   1.000
_cell.length_b   1.000
_cell.length_c   1.000
_cell.angle_alpha   90.00
_cell.angle_beta   90.00
_cell.angle_gamma   90.00
#
_symmetry.space_group_name_H-M   'P 1'
#
loop_
_entity.id
_entity.type
_entity.pdbx_description
1 polymer ?
#
loop_
_entity_poly.entity_id
_entity_poly.type
_entity_poly.pdbx_seq_one_letter_code
_entity_poly.pdbx_strand_id
1 'polypeptide(L)'
;MARNDGVDRSVVREEPLRRSSIGIRERHNERKNEAYSNADVVPERSFMNIHFKQPEASYESILNHLLNEKIVSDRGLRQDAKVFGEMVFDVNTRYFDEHGGYDYAKEFFAEAYRCAVGIVGGEQFIVSAVMHADERNRSLSQELGRDVYHYHLHVVYIPVVQKDILWSKRCKDPAIRGTVKERINQISHSKKWRSTRMLDERGKPLYDLEGKPLMENSYSVLQDIFFDHMEDAGYHGFQRGERGSSVEHLLVLQFKTTKEQERLSGLEEKTAAAAETLEALAQEQEQGREAVEKLSQRAADYEQRLEELAPQIRDVEELVSNVHSTEELLPEPGALETVKHYRQSKVYPLVDKLRQWLLALYRKYLDLKQDYRELRQKFSRVSQERSYYEEKANALSHENYLLHESDRDLKRVRRALGDETVDDAIEWAREQEMAENLASPTGKEQPKRSSQNRSDWDAR
;
A
#
# COMPACT_ATOMS: atom_id res chain seq x y z
N MET A 1 -3.38 15.37 -16.05
CA MET A 1 -3.33 14.26 -15.08
C MET A 1 -4.00 13.06 -15.65
N ALA A 2 -3.33 11.93 -15.57
CA ALA A 2 -3.96 10.67 -15.93
C ALA A 2 -5.15 10.44 -15.00
N ARG A 3 -6.35 10.43 -15.55
CA ARG A 3 -7.45 9.75 -14.90
C ARG A 3 -7.09 8.26 -14.93
N ASN A 4 -7.36 7.55 -13.86
CA ASN A 4 -7.13 6.09 -13.82
C ASN A 4 -8.24 5.36 -14.61
N ASP A 5 -8.51 5.84 -15.83
CA ASP A 5 -9.54 5.33 -16.73
C ASP A 5 -8.94 4.49 -17.88
N GLY A 6 -7.63 4.23 -17.82
CA GLY A 6 -6.91 3.43 -18.83
C GLY A 6 -6.70 4.16 -20.17
N VAL A 7 -6.96 5.46 -20.24
CA VAL A 7 -6.79 6.25 -21.45
C VAL A 7 -5.56 7.12 -21.36
N ASP A 8 -4.61 6.92 -22.26
CA ASP A 8 -3.44 7.78 -22.38
C ASP A 8 -3.82 9.11 -23.04
N ARG A 9 -3.30 10.21 -22.49
CA ARG A 9 -3.61 11.55 -22.96
C ARG A 9 -2.35 12.37 -23.15
N SER A 10 -2.29 13.06 -24.29
CA SER A 10 -1.25 14.08 -24.50
C SER A 10 -1.61 15.38 -23.79
N VAL A 11 -0.61 15.98 -23.17
CA VAL A 11 -0.74 17.24 -22.45
C VAL A 11 0.42 18.16 -22.82
N VAL A 12 0.12 19.41 -23.10
CA VAL A 12 1.13 20.47 -23.13
C VAL A 12 0.69 21.60 -22.21
N ARG A 13 1.54 21.97 -21.27
CA ARG A 13 1.31 23.05 -20.32
C ARG A 13 2.22 24.21 -20.67
N GLU A 14 1.74 25.43 -20.54
CA GLU A 14 2.53 26.64 -20.72
C GLU A 14 2.49 27.48 -19.45
N GLU A 15 3.66 27.90 -18.96
CA GLU A 15 3.83 28.74 -17.78
C GLU A 15 4.60 30.02 -18.13
N PRO A 16 4.02 31.18 -17.85
CA PRO A 16 4.71 32.48 -18.03
C PRO A 16 5.73 32.73 -16.92
N LEU A 17 6.99 33.01 -17.29
CA LEU A 17 8.09 33.19 -16.35
C LEU A 17 8.63 34.63 -16.36
N ARG A 18 8.97 35.11 -15.16
CA ARG A 18 9.64 36.41 -14.97
C ARG A 18 11.15 36.24 -14.99
N ARG A 19 11.85 37.33 -15.28
CA ARG A 19 13.32 37.40 -15.17
C ARG A 19 13.81 37.00 -13.79
N SER A 20 13.10 37.43 -12.72
CA SER A 20 13.47 37.11 -11.34
C SER A 20 13.36 35.61 -10.94
N SER A 21 12.56 34.82 -11.66
CA SER A 21 12.36 33.42 -11.38
C SER A 21 13.11 32.46 -12.31
N ILE A 22 13.72 33.00 -13.38
CA ILE A 22 14.30 32.13 -14.44
C ILE A 22 15.49 31.30 -13.95
N GLY A 23 16.30 31.82 -13.04
CA GLY A 23 17.43 31.07 -12.49
C GLY A 23 17.03 29.86 -11.64
N ILE A 24 15.84 29.88 -11.01
CA ILE A 24 15.30 28.72 -10.30
C ILE A 24 14.90 27.65 -11.32
N ARG A 25 14.23 28.07 -12.40
CA ARG A 25 13.81 27.18 -13.49
C ARG A 25 15.02 26.56 -14.20
N GLU A 26 16.04 27.35 -14.48
CA GLU A 26 17.30 26.87 -15.05
C GLU A 26 17.93 25.79 -14.19
N ARG A 27 18.06 26.02 -12.88
CA ARG A 27 18.65 25.00 -11.98
C ARG A 27 17.85 23.71 -11.96
N HIS A 28 16.53 23.78 -12.05
CA HIS A 28 15.67 22.60 -12.12
C HIS A 28 15.86 21.86 -13.44
N ASN A 29 15.73 22.54 -14.57
CA ASN A 29 15.74 21.92 -15.89
C ASN A 29 17.13 21.35 -16.24
N GLU A 30 18.20 22.06 -15.85
CA GLU A 30 19.59 21.66 -16.11
C GLU A 30 20.19 20.79 -15.01
N ARG A 31 19.36 20.31 -14.06
CA ARG A 31 19.78 19.47 -12.92
C ARG A 31 20.97 20.04 -12.13
N LYS A 32 20.98 21.36 -11.90
CA LYS A 32 22.04 22.09 -11.17
C LYS A 32 21.81 22.24 -9.67
N ASN A 33 20.73 21.67 -9.11
CA ASN A 33 20.48 21.69 -7.68
C ASN A 33 21.23 20.55 -6.98
N GLU A 34 21.71 20.80 -5.77
CA GLU A 34 22.32 19.77 -4.89
C GLU A 34 21.28 18.84 -4.30
N ALA A 35 20.05 19.32 -4.10
CA ALA A 35 18.92 18.55 -3.63
C ALA A 35 17.62 19.01 -4.33
N TYR A 36 16.69 18.09 -4.50
CA TYR A 36 15.40 18.33 -5.14
C TYR A 36 14.27 18.14 -4.12
N SER A 37 13.32 19.07 -4.09
CA SER A 37 12.07 18.91 -3.33
C SER A 37 11.16 17.83 -3.93
N ASN A 38 11.37 17.48 -5.19
CA ASN A 38 10.73 16.37 -5.85
C ASN A 38 11.53 15.08 -5.54
N ALA A 39 11.03 14.28 -4.63
CA ALA A 39 11.65 13.02 -4.22
C ALA A 39 11.69 11.95 -5.33
N ASP A 40 10.97 12.18 -6.43
CA ASP A 40 10.96 11.28 -7.59
C ASP A 40 12.19 11.48 -8.51
N VAL A 41 12.95 12.57 -8.32
CA VAL A 41 14.19 12.80 -9.07
C VAL A 41 15.25 11.83 -8.58
N VAL A 42 15.82 11.06 -9.49
CA VAL A 42 16.93 10.12 -9.27
C VAL A 42 18.19 10.73 -9.88
N PRO A 43 19.04 11.46 -9.10
CA PRO A 43 20.20 12.21 -9.63
C PRO A 43 21.18 11.33 -10.38
N GLU A 44 21.34 10.08 -9.96
CA GLU A 44 22.23 9.10 -10.60
C GLU A 44 21.80 8.77 -12.04
N ARG A 45 20.54 9.07 -12.38
CA ARG A 45 19.98 8.85 -13.71
C ARG A 45 19.95 10.12 -14.58
N SER A 46 20.34 11.27 -14.08
CA SER A 46 20.29 12.54 -14.84
C SER A 46 21.11 12.52 -16.13
N PHE A 47 22.07 11.58 -16.25
CA PHE A 47 22.79 11.36 -17.52
C PHE A 47 21.92 10.85 -18.66
N MET A 48 20.72 10.33 -18.35
CA MET A 48 19.72 9.90 -19.34
C MET A 48 18.88 11.07 -19.89
N ASN A 49 18.94 12.25 -19.28
CA ASN A 49 18.28 13.45 -19.77
C ASN A 49 18.90 13.88 -21.11
N ILE A 50 18.06 14.26 -22.06
CA ILE A 50 18.51 14.60 -23.43
C ILE A 50 18.17 16.05 -23.74
N HIS A 51 19.17 16.82 -24.11
CA HIS A 51 18.98 18.14 -24.67
C HIS A 51 18.76 18.07 -26.19
N PHE A 52 17.58 18.50 -26.65
CA PHE A 52 17.33 18.79 -28.05
C PHE A 52 17.87 20.17 -28.42
N LYS A 53 17.92 21.07 -27.42
CA LYS A 53 18.66 22.33 -27.51
C LYS A 53 19.38 22.58 -26.18
N GLN A 54 20.72 22.49 -26.22
CA GLN A 54 21.58 22.82 -25.10
C GLN A 54 21.67 24.34 -24.94
N PRO A 55 21.49 24.92 -23.73
CA PRO A 55 21.72 26.35 -23.53
C PRO A 55 23.22 26.67 -23.57
N GLU A 56 23.60 27.66 -24.36
CA GLU A 56 25.00 28.08 -24.54
C GLU A 56 25.54 28.87 -23.35
N ALA A 57 24.64 29.44 -22.53
CA ALA A 57 24.95 30.24 -21.35
C ALA A 57 23.77 30.17 -20.36
N SER A 58 23.81 30.90 -19.25
CA SER A 58 22.63 31.02 -18.39
C SER A 58 21.45 31.60 -19.18
N TYR A 59 20.22 31.14 -18.84
CA TYR A 59 19.00 31.58 -19.52
C TYR A 59 18.85 33.10 -19.57
N GLU A 60 19.24 33.77 -18.50
CA GLU A 60 19.24 35.22 -18.45
C GLU A 60 20.31 35.86 -19.38
N SER A 61 21.49 35.25 -19.47
CA SER A 61 22.56 35.71 -20.38
C SER A 61 22.15 35.57 -21.84
N ILE A 62 21.45 34.50 -22.21
CA ILE A 62 20.91 34.31 -23.56
C ILE A 62 19.90 35.40 -23.89
N LEU A 63 18.94 35.70 -22.99
CA LEU A 63 18.01 36.83 -23.20
C LEU A 63 18.75 38.15 -23.40
N ASN A 64 19.74 38.44 -22.55
CA ASN A 64 20.52 39.67 -22.64
C ASN A 64 21.29 39.77 -23.96
N HIS A 65 21.86 38.68 -24.44
CA HIS A 65 22.51 38.61 -25.76
C HIS A 65 21.51 38.93 -26.88
N LEU A 66 20.33 38.31 -26.92
CA LEU A 66 19.32 38.55 -27.93
C LEU A 66 18.77 39.98 -27.93
N LEU A 67 18.71 40.62 -26.76
CA LEU A 67 18.35 42.04 -26.61
C LEU A 67 19.45 42.94 -27.16
N ASN A 68 20.73 42.69 -26.83
CA ASN A 68 21.88 43.46 -27.27
C ASN A 68 22.05 43.40 -28.78
N GLU A 69 21.89 42.22 -29.38
CA GLU A 69 21.93 42.00 -30.83
C GLU A 69 20.64 42.47 -31.54
N LYS A 70 19.66 43.01 -30.82
CA LYS A 70 18.37 43.47 -31.35
C LYS A 70 17.57 42.39 -32.10
N ILE A 71 17.86 41.12 -31.81
CA ILE A 71 17.10 39.99 -32.36
C ILE A 71 15.69 40.02 -31.75
N VAL A 72 15.57 40.39 -30.47
CA VAL A 72 14.31 40.62 -29.78
C VAL A 72 14.28 42.02 -29.16
N SER A 73 13.08 42.52 -28.86
CA SER A 73 12.89 43.83 -28.27
C SER A 73 12.00 43.77 -27.03
N ASP A 74 12.46 44.34 -25.93
CA ASP A 74 11.71 44.54 -24.68
C ASP A 74 11.08 45.93 -24.57
N ARG A 75 11.12 46.71 -25.63
CA ARG A 75 10.65 48.10 -25.66
C ARG A 75 9.21 48.25 -25.17
N GLY A 76 9.05 49.02 -24.11
CA GLY A 76 7.75 49.28 -23.48
C GLY A 76 7.23 48.19 -22.57
N LEU A 77 8.07 47.18 -22.23
CA LEU A 77 7.75 46.23 -21.18
C LEU A 77 7.95 46.84 -19.79
N ARG A 78 7.15 46.37 -18.86
CA ARG A 78 7.31 46.69 -17.43
C ARG A 78 8.40 45.82 -16.84
N GLN A 79 8.99 46.21 -15.73
CA GLN A 79 10.05 45.48 -15.05
C GLN A 79 9.58 44.08 -14.57
N ASP A 80 8.30 43.93 -14.24
CA ASP A 80 7.69 42.68 -13.80
C ASP A 80 7.11 41.84 -14.95
N ALA A 81 7.40 42.20 -16.21
CA ALA A 81 6.87 41.54 -17.39
C ALA A 81 7.33 40.08 -17.46
N LYS A 82 6.48 39.25 -18.04
CA LYS A 82 6.77 37.86 -18.36
C LYS A 82 7.57 37.80 -19.65
N VAL A 83 8.88 37.65 -19.54
CA VAL A 83 9.82 37.71 -20.68
C VAL A 83 10.28 36.34 -21.15
N PHE A 84 9.94 35.29 -20.37
CA PHE A 84 10.10 33.89 -20.75
C PHE A 84 8.76 33.19 -20.68
N GLY A 85 8.67 32.04 -21.35
CA GLY A 85 7.66 31.02 -21.17
C GLY A 85 8.32 29.68 -21.09
N GLU A 86 7.66 28.74 -20.45
CA GLU A 86 8.03 27.34 -20.46
C GLU A 86 6.87 26.50 -20.92
N MET A 87 7.09 25.65 -21.89
CA MET A 87 6.16 24.60 -22.28
C MET A 87 6.67 23.27 -21.75
N VAL A 88 5.77 22.48 -21.17
CA VAL A 88 6.05 21.11 -20.74
C VAL A 88 5.14 20.17 -21.51
N PHE A 89 5.75 19.33 -22.33
CA PHE A 89 5.07 18.31 -23.13
C PHE A 89 5.13 16.99 -22.42
N ASP A 90 4.01 16.29 -22.37
CA ASP A 90 3.86 15.09 -21.57
C ASP A 90 2.81 14.15 -22.19
N VAL A 91 2.99 12.86 -21.96
CA VAL A 91 1.98 11.80 -22.12
C VAL A 91 2.09 10.88 -20.92
N ASN A 92 1.02 10.16 -20.58
CA ASN A 92 1.04 9.23 -19.47
C ASN A 92 2.25 8.29 -19.53
N THR A 93 2.89 8.04 -18.39
CA THR A 93 4.08 7.17 -18.29
C THR A 93 3.85 5.78 -18.91
N ARG A 94 2.64 5.21 -18.74
CA ARG A 94 2.25 3.89 -19.28
C ARG A 94 2.35 3.85 -20.79
N TYR A 95 1.98 4.91 -21.49
CA TYR A 95 2.11 5.02 -22.93
C TYR A 95 3.54 4.73 -23.41
N PHE A 96 4.52 5.37 -22.82
CA PHE A 96 5.91 5.13 -23.19
C PHE A 96 6.38 3.73 -22.83
N ASP A 97 5.97 3.23 -21.67
CA ASP A 97 6.32 1.90 -21.21
C ASP A 97 5.84 0.80 -22.17
N GLU A 98 4.63 0.94 -22.69
CA GLU A 98 4.02 0.00 -23.64
C GLU A 98 4.58 0.13 -25.07
N HIS A 99 5.21 1.27 -25.43
CA HIS A 99 5.73 1.52 -26.78
C HIS A 99 7.26 1.40 -26.88
N GLY A 100 7.97 0.88 -25.89
CA GLY A 100 9.41 0.67 -25.97
C GLY A 100 10.23 1.55 -25.01
N GLY A 101 9.57 2.24 -24.10
CA GLY A 101 10.21 2.94 -22.99
C GLY A 101 11.06 4.14 -23.43
N TYR A 102 12.30 4.17 -22.94
CA TYR A 102 13.21 5.29 -23.12
C TYR A 102 13.53 5.65 -24.57
N ASP A 103 13.80 4.66 -25.41
CA ASP A 103 14.19 4.92 -26.81
C ASP A 103 13.02 5.50 -27.61
N TYR A 104 11.81 4.99 -27.40
CA TYR A 104 10.62 5.53 -28.02
C TYR A 104 10.32 6.95 -27.50
N ALA A 105 10.45 7.20 -26.19
CA ALA A 105 10.26 8.53 -25.61
C ALA A 105 11.24 9.55 -26.20
N LYS A 106 12.47 9.17 -26.47
CA LYS A 106 13.49 10.02 -27.10
C LYS A 106 13.06 10.47 -28.52
N GLU A 107 12.55 9.55 -29.34
CA GLU A 107 12.06 9.87 -30.68
C GLU A 107 10.80 10.73 -30.62
N PHE A 108 9.86 10.37 -29.73
CA PHE A 108 8.64 11.12 -29.50
C PHE A 108 8.93 12.58 -29.10
N PHE A 109 9.81 12.80 -28.14
CA PHE A 109 10.11 14.16 -27.68
C PHE A 109 11.03 14.92 -28.65
N ALA A 110 11.79 14.25 -29.53
CA ALA A 110 12.43 14.92 -30.63
C ALA A 110 11.41 15.52 -31.60
N GLU A 111 10.29 14.83 -31.87
CA GLU A 111 9.20 15.35 -32.67
C GLU A 111 8.41 16.46 -31.95
N ALA A 112 8.12 16.27 -30.65
CA ALA A 112 7.52 17.31 -29.81
C ALA A 112 8.36 18.60 -29.78
N TYR A 113 9.69 18.49 -29.83
CA TYR A 113 10.58 19.65 -29.96
C TYR A 113 10.38 20.37 -31.31
N ARG A 114 10.22 19.66 -32.43
CA ARG A 114 9.90 20.27 -33.74
C ARG A 114 8.56 21.00 -33.68
N CYS A 115 7.56 20.42 -33.06
CA CYS A 115 6.29 21.09 -32.78
C CYS A 115 6.51 22.39 -31.98
N ALA A 116 7.30 22.35 -30.91
CA ALA A 116 7.61 23.50 -30.08
C ALA A 116 8.33 24.61 -30.86
N VAL A 117 9.25 24.28 -31.76
CA VAL A 117 9.90 25.26 -32.68
C VAL A 117 8.87 25.99 -33.52
N GLY A 118 7.89 25.25 -34.06
CA GLY A 118 6.77 25.82 -34.86
C GLY A 118 5.90 26.76 -34.01
N ILE A 119 5.51 26.34 -32.80
CA ILE A 119 4.70 27.12 -31.85
C ILE A 119 5.43 28.41 -31.44
N VAL A 120 6.72 28.30 -31.14
CA VAL A 120 7.54 29.44 -30.72
C VAL A 120 7.77 30.43 -31.88
N GLY A 121 7.82 29.95 -33.12
CA GLY A 121 8.04 30.75 -34.33
C GLY A 121 9.51 30.86 -34.68
N GLY A 122 10.31 29.90 -34.28
CA GLY A 122 11.72 29.77 -34.66
C GLY A 122 12.61 29.31 -33.51
N GLU A 123 13.56 28.48 -33.85
CA GLU A 123 14.49 27.87 -32.88
C GLU A 123 15.36 28.90 -32.15
N GLN A 124 15.65 30.06 -32.79
CA GLN A 124 16.43 31.17 -32.22
C GLN A 124 15.78 31.79 -30.95
N PHE A 125 14.48 31.56 -30.74
CA PHE A 125 13.76 32.06 -29.58
C PHE A 125 13.64 31.02 -28.47
N ILE A 126 14.05 29.74 -28.71
CA ILE A 126 14.14 28.70 -27.69
C ILE A 126 15.46 28.87 -26.94
N VAL A 127 15.42 28.88 -25.61
CA VAL A 127 16.56 29.02 -24.72
C VAL A 127 17.16 27.68 -24.38
N SER A 128 16.30 26.72 -24.05
CA SER A 128 16.67 25.35 -23.71
C SER A 128 15.51 24.42 -24.05
N ALA A 129 15.83 23.19 -24.47
CA ALA A 129 14.86 22.11 -24.61
C ALA A 129 15.48 20.82 -24.10
N VAL A 130 14.98 20.29 -22.99
CA VAL A 130 15.51 19.10 -22.32
C VAL A 130 14.39 18.11 -21.98
N MET A 131 14.57 16.87 -22.43
CA MET A 131 13.76 15.74 -21.97
C MET A 131 14.31 15.25 -20.62
N HIS A 132 13.49 15.25 -19.61
CA HIS A 132 13.80 14.56 -18.36
C HIS A 132 13.44 13.09 -18.46
N ALA A 133 14.36 12.23 -18.02
CA ALA A 133 14.24 10.79 -17.97
C ALA A 133 14.70 10.22 -16.61
N ASP A 134 14.82 11.09 -15.63
CA ASP A 134 15.35 10.82 -14.30
C ASP A 134 14.30 10.98 -13.17
N GLU A 135 13.02 11.13 -13.52
CA GLU A 135 11.93 11.19 -12.54
C GLU A 135 11.20 9.84 -12.47
N ARG A 136 11.32 9.14 -11.35
CA ARG A 136 10.67 7.84 -11.13
C ARG A 136 9.17 8.00 -10.94
N ASN A 137 8.37 7.23 -11.66
CA ASN A 137 6.94 7.13 -11.38
C ASN A 137 6.71 6.02 -10.35
N ARG A 138 6.64 6.38 -9.07
CA ARG A 138 6.53 5.43 -7.96
C ARG A 138 5.28 4.56 -8.06
N SER A 139 4.13 5.15 -8.38
CA SER A 139 2.87 4.42 -8.46
C SER A 139 2.89 3.33 -9.52
N LEU A 140 3.39 3.67 -10.73
CA LEU A 140 3.48 2.70 -11.80
C LEU A 140 4.64 1.71 -11.58
N SER A 141 5.74 2.14 -10.97
CA SER A 141 6.83 1.24 -10.57
C SER A 141 6.35 0.18 -9.58
N GLN A 142 5.54 0.58 -8.60
CA GLN A 142 4.90 -0.34 -7.65
C GLN A 142 3.93 -1.30 -8.33
N GLU A 143 3.12 -0.80 -9.27
CA GLU A 143 2.16 -1.63 -10.01
C GLU A 143 2.86 -2.70 -10.87
N LEU A 144 4.00 -2.34 -11.51
CA LEU A 144 4.70 -3.20 -12.47
C LEU A 144 5.88 -3.97 -11.88
N GLY A 145 6.22 -3.77 -10.60
CA GLY A 145 7.32 -4.45 -9.94
C GLY A 145 8.71 -4.13 -10.50
N ARG A 146 8.87 -2.99 -11.14
CA ARG A 146 10.14 -2.53 -11.73
C ARG A 146 10.18 -1.02 -11.81
N ASP A 147 11.36 -0.44 -11.83
CA ASP A 147 11.52 1.00 -11.98
C ASP A 147 10.99 1.48 -13.33
N VAL A 148 10.03 2.40 -13.27
CA VAL A 148 9.45 3.08 -14.43
C VAL A 148 9.62 4.57 -14.26
N TYR A 149 10.04 5.23 -15.31
CA TYR A 149 10.37 6.64 -15.29
C TYR A 149 9.37 7.46 -16.09
N HIS A 150 9.04 8.63 -15.56
CA HIS A 150 8.18 9.60 -16.19
C HIS A 150 8.98 10.47 -17.14
N TYR A 151 8.70 10.38 -18.44
CA TYR A 151 9.37 11.15 -19.46
C TYR A 151 8.54 12.39 -19.82
N HIS A 152 9.18 13.56 -19.82
CA HIS A 152 8.54 14.80 -20.24
C HIS A 152 9.58 15.77 -20.79
N LEU A 153 9.14 16.67 -21.70
CA LEU A 153 10.01 17.63 -22.35
C LEU A 153 9.74 19.04 -21.83
N HIS A 154 10.75 19.68 -21.29
CA HIS A 154 10.76 21.10 -20.93
C HIS A 154 11.31 21.92 -22.06
N VAL A 155 10.57 22.94 -22.52
CA VAL A 155 11.02 23.91 -23.53
C VAL A 155 10.90 25.30 -22.97
N VAL A 156 12.03 25.93 -22.63
CA VAL A 156 12.10 27.34 -22.18
C VAL A 156 12.35 28.20 -23.39
N TYR A 157 11.55 29.24 -23.55
CA TYR A 157 11.58 30.10 -24.74
C TYR A 157 11.28 31.55 -24.41
N ILE A 158 11.56 32.46 -25.35
CA ILE A 158 11.23 33.90 -25.31
C ILE A 158 9.95 34.11 -26.12
N PRO A 159 8.84 34.59 -25.51
CA PRO A 159 7.56 34.75 -26.19
C PRO A 159 7.57 35.99 -27.09
N VAL A 160 7.83 35.79 -28.38
CA VAL A 160 7.97 36.81 -29.37
C VAL A 160 6.73 36.95 -30.24
N VAL A 161 6.34 38.16 -30.56
CA VAL A 161 5.37 38.51 -31.61
C VAL A 161 5.95 39.53 -32.54
N GLN A 162 5.69 39.41 -33.83
CA GLN A 162 6.07 40.46 -34.80
C GLN A 162 5.24 41.71 -34.59
N LYS A 163 5.90 42.87 -34.60
CA LYS A 163 5.26 44.15 -34.43
C LYS A 163 5.80 45.16 -35.46
N ASP A 164 4.91 45.72 -36.20
CA ASP A 164 5.25 46.84 -37.11
C ASP A 164 5.31 48.16 -36.32
N ILE A 165 6.44 48.80 -36.42
CA ILE A 165 6.63 50.17 -35.90
C ILE A 165 6.36 51.12 -37.08
N LEU A 166 5.36 51.95 -36.90
CA LEU A 166 4.95 52.90 -37.95
C LEU A 166 5.70 54.22 -37.82
N TRP A 167 5.91 54.87 -38.96
CA TRP A 167 6.33 56.26 -38.94
C TRP A 167 5.33 57.15 -38.20
N SER A 168 5.85 58.00 -37.37
CA SER A 168 5.02 58.90 -36.54
C SER A 168 4.14 59.79 -37.43
N LYS A 169 2.92 60.06 -37.01
CA LYS A 169 2.03 61.05 -37.63
C LYS A 169 2.66 62.46 -37.70
N ARG A 170 3.71 62.73 -36.88
CA ARG A 170 4.49 64.01 -36.88
C ARG A 170 5.73 63.95 -37.80
N CYS A 171 5.89 62.88 -38.62
CA CYS A 171 6.99 62.78 -39.55
C CYS A 171 6.97 64.02 -40.53
N LYS A 172 8.14 64.55 -40.83
CA LYS A 172 8.24 65.71 -41.77
C LYS A 172 7.75 65.34 -43.16
N ASP A 173 7.98 64.17 -43.62
CA ASP A 173 7.53 63.67 -44.91
C ASP A 173 6.11 63.10 -44.83
N PRO A 174 5.10 63.72 -45.45
CA PRO A 174 3.73 63.28 -45.42
C PRO A 174 3.51 61.90 -46.09
N ALA A 175 4.35 61.58 -47.10
CA ALA A 175 4.19 60.36 -47.92
C ALA A 175 4.44 59.05 -47.11
N ILE A 176 5.27 59.14 -46.09
CA ILE A 176 5.64 57.94 -45.27
C ILE A 176 4.91 57.89 -43.95
N ARG A 177 4.12 58.89 -43.57
CA ARG A 177 3.36 58.90 -42.31
C ARG A 177 2.43 57.71 -42.20
N GLY A 178 2.55 56.93 -41.12
CA GLY A 178 1.73 55.76 -40.89
C GLY A 178 2.13 54.49 -41.70
N THR A 179 3.14 54.60 -42.56
CA THR A 179 3.73 53.42 -43.20
C THR A 179 4.66 52.69 -42.22
N VAL A 180 4.97 51.42 -42.52
CA VAL A 180 5.89 50.60 -41.70
C VAL A 180 7.29 51.17 -41.76
N LYS A 181 7.84 51.58 -40.64
CA LYS A 181 9.23 52.08 -40.49
C LYS A 181 10.19 50.91 -40.28
N GLU A 182 9.81 50.01 -39.43
CA GLU A 182 10.60 48.81 -39.10
C GLU A 182 9.68 47.72 -38.59
N ARG A 183 10.09 46.47 -38.69
CA ARG A 183 9.41 45.30 -38.09
C ARG A 183 10.33 44.70 -37.03
N ILE A 184 9.84 44.59 -35.84
CA ILE A 184 10.60 44.10 -34.69
C ILE A 184 9.98 42.84 -34.11
N ASN A 185 10.80 41.97 -33.51
CA ASN A 185 10.38 40.87 -32.70
C ASN A 185 10.16 41.37 -31.26
N GLN A 186 8.93 41.74 -30.95
CA GLN A 186 8.56 42.26 -29.63
C GLN A 186 8.34 41.13 -28.65
N ILE A 187 9.03 41.12 -27.52
CA ILE A 187 8.71 40.23 -26.42
C ILE A 187 7.33 40.60 -25.88
N SER A 188 6.40 39.64 -25.86
CA SER A 188 5.06 39.84 -25.33
C SER A 188 4.34 38.53 -25.10
N HIS A 189 4.41 38.00 -23.89
CA HIS A 189 3.70 36.79 -23.50
C HIS A 189 2.19 36.92 -23.71
N SER A 190 1.58 37.99 -23.20
CA SER A 190 0.13 38.21 -23.26
C SER A 190 -0.43 38.36 -24.68
N LYS A 191 0.40 38.79 -25.66
CA LYS A 191 -0.03 38.85 -27.07
C LYS A 191 0.16 37.53 -27.78
N LYS A 192 1.22 36.77 -27.45
CA LYS A 192 1.47 35.46 -27.99
C LYS A 192 0.38 34.49 -27.58
N TRP A 193 0.01 34.51 -26.33
CA TRP A 193 -1.00 33.60 -25.71
C TRP A 193 -2.35 34.31 -25.50
N ARG A 194 -2.77 35.08 -26.51
CA ARG A 194 -4.04 35.79 -26.45
C ARG A 194 -5.18 34.84 -26.86
N SER A 195 -6.21 34.73 -25.98
CA SER A 195 -7.47 34.08 -26.37
C SER A 195 -8.10 34.81 -27.57
N THR A 196 -8.61 34.07 -28.52
CA THR A 196 -9.28 34.55 -29.72
C THR A 196 -10.79 34.37 -29.61
N ARG A 197 -11.54 35.16 -30.39
CA ARG A 197 -12.99 34.97 -30.46
C ARG A 197 -13.29 33.72 -31.30
N MET A 198 -14.16 32.87 -30.78
CA MET A 198 -14.69 31.77 -31.59
C MET A 198 -15.57 32.35 -32.71
N LEU A 199 -15.37 31.83 -33.89
CA LEU A 199 -16.09 32.26 -35.10
C LEU A 199 -16.93 31.08 -35.61
N ASP A 200 -18.08 31.38 -36.23
CA ASP A 200 -18.86 30.41 -36.98
C ASP A 200 -18.20 30.15 -38.37
N GLU A 201 -18.73 29.20 -39.13
CA GLU A 201 -18.26 28.86 -40.47
C GLU A 201 -18.26 30.07 -41.46
N ARG A 202 -18.96 31.15 -41.13
CA ARG A 202 -19.06 32.38 -41.90
C ARG A 202 -18.14 33.50 -41.35
N GLY A 203 -17.31 33.17 -40.35
CA GLY A 203 -16.39 34.15 -39.72
C GLY A 203 -17.05 35.13 -38.78
N LYS A 204 -18.29 34.92 -38.31
CA LYS A 204 -18.95 35.78 -37.33
C LYS A 204 -18.69 35.27 -35.91
N PRO A 205 -18.48 36.16 -34.93
CA PRO A 205 -18.29 35.79 -33.52
C PRO A 205 -19.48 34.97 -32.99
N LEU A 206 -19.18 33.87 -32.29
CA LEU A 206 -20.14 33.12 -31.51
C LEU A 206 -20.32 33.77 -30.12
N TYR A 207 -21.53 33.68 -29.60
CA TYR A 207 -21.91 34.27 -28.31
C TYR A 207 -22.54 33.20 -27.41
N ASP A 208 -22.36 33.35 -26.12
CA ASP A 208 -23.04 32.53 -25.10
C ASP A 208 -24.51 32.98 -24.93
N LEU A 209 -25.24 32.29 -24.04
CA LEU A 209 -26.65 32.59 -23.74
C LEU A 209 -26.84 33.97 -23.10
N GLU A 210 -25.78 34.57 -22.55
CA GLU A 210 -25.76 35.90 -21.93
C GLU A 210 -25.35 37.01 -22.91
N GLY A 211 -25.05 36.66 -24.16
CA GLY A 211 -24.62 37.60 -25.19
C GLY A 211 -23.15 38.02 -25.10
N LYS A 212 -22.33 37.27 -24.34
CA LYS A 212 -20.87 37.50 -24.31
C LYS A 212 -20.22 36.70 -25.45
N PRO A 213 -19.17 37.24 -26.10
CA PRO A 213 -18.46 36.50 -27.13
C PRO A 213 -17.78 35.29 -26.54
N LEU A 214 -18.00 34.12 -27.14
CA LEU A 214 -17.26 32.91 -26.81
C LEU A 214 -15.80 33.10 -27.21
N MET A 215 -14.90 32.77 -26.27
CA MET A 215 -13.47 32.91 -26.45
C MET A 215 -12.84 31.53 -26.50
N GLU A 216 -12.03 31.30 -27.51
CA GLU A 216 -11.16 30.14 -27.56
C GLU A 216 -9.89 30.42 -26.74
N ASN A 217 -9.66 29.60 -25.75
CA ASN A 217 -8.49 29.73 -24.88
C ASN A 217 -7.24 29.29 -25.65
N SER A 218 -6.23 30.14 -25.68
CA SER A 218 -4.96 29.86 -26.37
C SER A 218 -4.28 28.57 -25.89
N TYR A 219 -4.43 28.22 -24.62
CA TYR A 219 -3.88 26.96 -24.08
C TYR A 219 -4.68 25.73 -24.55
N SER A 220 -5.97 25.89 -24.86
CA SER A 220 -6.73 24.82 -25.52
C SER A 220 -6.28 24.61 -26.95
N VAL A 221 -6.03 25.70 -27.70
CA VAL A 221 -5.46 25.64 -29.05
C VAL A 221 -4.06 25.02 -29.03
N LEU A 222 -3.25 25.31 -28.02
CA LEU A 222 -1.93 24.70 -27.84
C LEU A 222 -2.02 23.17 -27.70
N GLN A 223 -3.01 22.66 -26.97
CA GLN A 223 -3.27 21.21 -26.88
C GLN A 223 -3.64 20.62 -28.23
N ASP A 224 -4.47 21.31 -29.01
CA ASP A 224 -4.86 20.85 -30.35
C ASP A 224 -3.63 20.78 -31.26
N ILE A 225 -2.83 21.85 -31.32
CA ILE A 225 -1.62 21.90 -32.16
C ILE A 225 -0.67 20.76 -31.82
N PHE A 226 -0.45 20.48 -30.54
CA PHE A 226 0.44 19.39 -30.14
C PHE A 226 -0.12 18.04 -30.53
N PHE A 227 -1.40 17.79 -30.20
CA PHE A 227 -2.05 16.53 -30.53
C PHE A 227 -2.04 16.26 -32.03
N ASP A 228 -2.52 17.21 -32.84
CA ASP A 228 -2.59 17.07 -34.30
C ASP A 228 -1.20 16.87 -34.93
N HIS A 229 -0.19 17.65 -34.45
CA HIS A 229 1.19 17.50 -34.96
C HIS A 229 1.75 16.09 -34.69
N MET A 230 1.53 15.52 -33.50
CA MET A 230 2.03 14.19 -33.17
C MET A 230 1.28 13.09 -33.91
N GLU A 231 -0.04 13.21 -34.09
CA GLU A 231 -0.83 12.30 -34.92
C GLU A 231 -0.36 12.33 -36.39
N ASP A 232 -0.14 13.51 -36.95
CA ASP A 232 0.37 13.70 -38.34
C ASP A 232 1.79 13.12 -38.50
N ALA A 233 2.60 13.14 -37.46
CA ALA A 233 3.94 12.54 -37.42
C ALA A 233 3.92 11.00 -37.24
N GLY A 234 2.73 10.40 -37.05
CA GLY A 234 2.56 8.95 -36.91
C GLY A 234 2.61 8.42 -35.50
N TYR A 235 2.55 9.26 -34.48
CA TYR A 235 2.45 8.86 -33.05
C TYR A 235 0.98 8.73 -32.67
N HIS A 236 0.52 7.51 -32.45
CA HIS A 236 -0.87 7.19 -32.15
C HIS A 236 -0.99 6.46 -30.80
N GLY A 237 -2.23 6.20 -30.36
CA GLY A 237 -2.50 5.43 -29.15
C GLY A 237 -2.75 6.28 -27.91
N PHE A 238 -2.78 7.59 -28.04
CA PHE A 238 -3.20 8.53 -27.00
C PHE A 238 -4.33 9.43 -27.51
N GLN A 239 -5.01 10.08 -26.57
CA GLN A 239 -6.06 11.04 -26.89
C GLN A 239 -5.62 12.45 -26.51
N ARG A 240 -6.22 13.42 -27.14
CA ARG A 240 -6.12 14.81 -26.68
C ARG A 240 -6.76 14.95 -25.31
N GLY A 241 -6.15 15.73 -24.40
CA GLY A 241 -6.75 16.08 -23.11
C GLY A 241 -8.14 16.72 -23.28
N GLU A 242 -9.05 16.49 -22.33
CA GLU A 242 -10.43 16.99 -22.41
C GLU A 242 -10.51 18.52 -22.48
N ARG A 243 -11.36 19.02 -23.39
CA ARG A 243 -11.64 20.46 -23.50
C ARG A 243 -12.52 20.91 -22.33
N GLY A 244 -12.16 22.03 -21.70
CA GLY A 244 -12.94 22.62 -20.61
C GLY A 244 -12.96 21.82 -19.33
N SER A 245 -12.03 20.89 -19.13
CA SER A 245 -11.88 20.18 -17.86
C SER A 245 -11.61 21.16 -16.72
N SER A 246 -12.50 21.20 -15.74
CA SER A 246 -12.31 21.97 -14.51
C SER A 246 -11.46 21.24 -13.47
N VAL A 247 -11.05 19.98 -13.75
CA VAL A 247 -10.11 19.22 -12.92
C VAL A 247 -8.68 19.74 -13.09
N GLU A 248 -8.59 21.00 -13.42
CA GLU A 248 -7.37 21.68 -13.76
C GLU A 248 -6.51 21.96 -12.54
N HIS A 249 -5.23 21.74 -12.75
CA HIS A 249 -4.15 22.47 -12.08
C HIS A 249 -4.01 22.31 -10.57
N LEU A 250 -4.29 21.11 -10.02
CA LEU A 250 -3.52 20.78 -8.83
C LEU A 250 -2.05 20.87 -9.26
N LEU A 251 -1.35 21.86 -8.72
CA LEU A 251 0.12 21.88 -8.82
C LEU A 251 0.61 20.47 -8.55
N VAL A 252 1.61 20.01 -9.27
CA VAL A 252 2.18 18.66 -9.12
C VAL A 252 2.39 18.32 -7.64
N LEU A 253 2.76 19.30 -6.83
CA LEU A 253 2.90 19.17 -5.38
C LEU A 253 1.56 18.86 -4.68
N GLN A 254 0.46 19.51 -5.05
CA GLN A 254 -0.86 19.26 -4.45
C GLN A 254 -1.38 17.87 -4.81
N PHE A 255 -1.17 17.42 -6.05
CA PHE A 255 -1.52 16.07 -6.46
C PHE A 255 -0.71 15.00 -5.70
N LYS A 256 0.62 15.20 -5.61
CA LYS A 256 1.49 14.30 -4.83
C LYS A 256 1.08 14.27 -3.36
N THR A 257 0.74 15.43 -2.77
CA THR A 257 0.25 15.51 -1.39
C THR A 257 -1.07 14.75 -1.21
N THR A 258 -2.02 14.89 -2.15
CA THR A 258 -3.28 14.16 -2.08
C THR A 258 -3.07 12.65 -2.20
N LYS A 259 -2.20 12.20 -3.13
CA LYS A 259 -1.87 10.78 -3.29
C LYS A 259 -1.16 10.21 -2.07
N GLU A 260 -0.26 10.96 -1.47
CA GLU A 260 0.41 10.55 -0.24
C GLU A 260 -0.56 10.50 0.95
N GLN A 261 -1.54 11.41 1.03
CA GLN A 261 -2.61 11.33 2.03
C GLN A 261 -3.49 10.10 1.84
N GLU A 262 -3.87 9.75 0.61
CA GLU A 262 -4.59 8.51 0.29
C GLU A 262 -3.79 7.27 0.71
N ARG A 263 -2.48 7.25 0.45
CA ARG A 263 -1.57 6.17 0.85
C ARG A 263 -1.47 6.04 2.37
N LEU A 264 -1.30 7.16 3.08
CA LEU A 264 -1.25 7.20 4.54
C LEU A 264 -2.55 6.68 5.15
N SER A 265 -3.71 7.12 4.64
CA SER A 265 -5.01 6.62 5.10
C SER A 265 -5.16 5.11 4.91
N GLY A 266 -4.73 4.57 3.76
CA GLY A 266 -4.73 3.13 3.52
C GLY A 266 -3.76 2.34 4.43
N LEU A 267 -2.63 2.94 4.81
CA LEU A 267 -1.71 2.35 5.80
C LEU A 267 -2.29 2.39 7.21
N GLU A 268 -2.95 3.49 7.59
CA GLU A 268 -3.63 3.62 8.89
C GLU A 268 -4.74 2.57 9.04
N GLU A 269 -5.54 2.32 8.00
CA GLU A 269 -6.55 1.25 8.00
C GLU A 269 -5.92 -0.14 8.17
N LYS A 270 -4.83 -0.43 7.47
CA LYS A 270 -4.10 -1.71 7.60
C LYS A 270 -3.49 -1.89 8.99
N THR A 271 -2.93 -0.82 9.57
CA THR A 271 -2.37 -0.88 10.92
C THR A 271 -3.45 -1.03 11.98
N ALA A 272 -4.62 -0.39 11.82
CA ALA A 272 -5.76 -0.58 12.70
C ALA A 272 -6.29 -2.02 12.66
N ALA A 273 -6.45 -2.60 11.47
CA ALA A 273 -6.86 -3.99 11.31
C ALA A 273 -5.85 -4.99 11.92
N ALA A 274 -4.55 -4.72 11.76
CA ALA A 274 -3.50 -5.53 12.38
C ALA A 274 -3.52 -5.42 13.92
N ALA A 275 -3.79 -4.23 14.47
CA ALA A 275 -3.92 -4.03 15.90
C ALA A 275 -5.13 -4.79 16.47
N GLU A 276 -6.27 -4.78 15.77
CA GLU A 276 -7.47 -5.53 16.16
C GLU A 276 -7.22 -7.05 16.18
N THR A 277 -6.51 -7.57 15.16
CA THR A 277 -6.14 -8.99 15.13
C THR A 277 -5.19 -9.38 16.26
N LEU A 278 -4.23 -8.52 16.62
CA LEU A 278 -3.33 -8.74 17.74
C LEU A 278 -4.07 -8.75 19.08
N GLU A 279 -5.05 -7.86 19.25
CA GLU A 279 -5.87 -7.81 20.47
C GLU A 279 -6.74 -9.08 20.58
N ALA A 280 -7.35 -9.54 19.49
CA ALA A 280 -8.11 -10.78 19.47
C ALA A 280 -7.25 -12.01 19.83
N LEU A 281 -6.02 -12.09 19.30
CA LEU A 281 -5.05 -13.15 19.63
C LEU A 281 -4.63 -13.10 21.10
N ALA A 282 -4.41 -11.91 21.66
CA ALA A 282 -4.09 -11.73 23.07
C ALA A 282 -5.23 -12.19 23.99
N GLN A 283 -6.47 -11.91 23.62
CA GLN A 283 -7.67 -12.40 24.35
C GLN A 283 -7.79 -13.92 24.28
N GLU A 284 -7.57 -14.53 23.10
CA GLU A 284 -7.58 -15.99 22.96
C GLU A 284 -6.48 -16.66 23.82
N GLN A 285 -5.30 -16.07 23.88
CA GLN A 285 -4.20 -16.55 24.70
C GLN A 285 -4.55 -16.51 26.20
N GLU A 286 -5.16 -15.41 26.67
CA GLU A 286 -5.56 -15.28 28.07
C GLU A 286 -6.67 -16.27 28.43
N GLN A 287 -7.68 -16.46 27.57
CA GLN A 287 -8.70 -17.49 27.75
C GLN A 287 -8.10 -18.91 27.80
N GLY A 288 -7.08 -19.18 26.98
CA GLY A 288 -6.33 -20.42 27.00
C GLY A 288 -5.62 -20.64 28.35
N ARG A 289 -4.98 -19.62 28.90
CA ARG A 289 -4.33 -19.68 30.22
C ARG A 289 -5.32 -19.96 31.35
N GLU A 290 -6.45 -19.25 31.37
CA GLU A 290 -7.50 -19.50 32.36
C GLU A 290 -8.07 -20.93 32.27
N ALA A 291 -8.23 -21.44 31.04
CA ALA A 291 -8.70 -22.82 30.83
C ALA A 291 -7.70 -23.84 31.38
N VAL A 292 -6.39 -23.65 31.12
CA VAL A 292 -5.32 -24.52 31.67
C VAL A 292 -5.31 -24.48 33.18
N GLU A 293 -5.44 -23.30 33.80
CA GLU A 293 -5.48 -23.16 35.26
C GLU A 293 -6.67 -23.89 35.88
N LYS A 294 -7.88 -23.72 35.32
CA LYS A 294 -9.10 -24.42 35.76
C LYS A 294 -8.97 -25.95 35.63
N LEU A 295 -8.36 -26.42 34.53
CA LEU A 295 -8.11 -27.84 34.33
C LEU A 295 -7.07 -28.41 35.31
N SER A 296 -6.02 -27.60 35.61
CA SER A 296 -5.00 -27.97 36.58
C SER A 296 -5.60 -28.11 38.00
N GLN A 297 -6.45 -27.18 38.41
CA GLN A 297 -7.17 -27.27 39.71
C GLN A 297 -8.05 -28.52 39.77
N ARG A 298 -8.83 -28.80 38.72
CA ARG A 298 -9.68 -29.99 38.65
C ARG A 298 -8.86 -31.29 38.67
N ALA A 299 -7.69 -31.31 38.01
CA ALA A 299 -6.78 -32.46 38.05
C ALA A 299 -6.26 -32.69 39.46
N ALA A 300 -5.85 -31.67 40.17
CA ALA A 300 -5.40 -31.74 41.57
C ALA A 300 -6.51 -32.25 42.50
N ASP A 301 -7.75 -31.76 42.36
CA ASP A 301 -8.91 -32.23 43.14
C ASP A 301 -9.18 -33.70 42.91
N TYR A 302 -9.05 -34.21 41.66
CA TYR A 302 -9.24 -35.63 41.36
C TYR A 302 -8.08 -36.46 41.90
N GLU A 303 -6.86 -35.98 41.87
CA GLU A 303 -5.68 -36.64 42.43
C GLU A 303 -5.82 -36.82 43.96
N GLN A 304 -6.23 -35.74 44.65
CA GLN A 304 -6.50 -35.81 46.08
C GLN A 304 -7.60 -36.82 46.41
N ARG A 305 -8.72 -36.86 45.67
CA ARG A 305 -9.79 -37.83 45.86
C ARG A 305 -9.34 -39.27 45.61
N LEU A 306 -8.44 -39.50 44.65
CA LEU A 306 -7.85 -40.81 44.37
C LEU A 306 -6.95 -41.23 45.54
N GLU A 307 -6.16 -40.33 46.12
CA GLU A 307 -5.33 -40.58 47.27
C GLU A 307 -6.18 -40.94 48.53
N GLU A 308 -7.31 -40.24 48.73
CA GLU A 308 -8.26 -40.53 49.83
C GLU A 308 -8.98 -41.86 49.67
N LEU A 309 -9.28 -42.31 48.47
CA LEU A 309 -9.97 -43.59 48.17
C LEU A 309 -9.02 -44.81 48.22
N ALA A 310 -7.74 -44.62 47.90
CA ALA A 310 -6.76 -45.73 47.85
C ALA A 310 -6.58 -46.45 49.23
N PRO A 311 -6.48 -45.74 50.38
CA PRO A 311 -6.43 -46.42 51.70
C PRO A 311 -7.73 -47.14 52.00
N GLN A 312 -8.91 -46.58 51.68
CA GLN A 312 -10.20 -47.22 51.95
C GLN A 312 -10.34 -48.58 51.20
N ILE A 313 -9.80 -48.66 50.00
CA ILE A 313 -9.75 -49.93 49.27
C ILE A 313 -8.81 -50.95 49.96
N ARG A 314 -7.65 -50.50 50.47
CA ARG A 314 -6.70 -51.33 51.20
C ARG A 314 -7.30 -51.79 52.53
N ASP A 315 -7.99 -50.89 53.25
CA ASP A 315 -8.66 -51.25 54.51
C ASP A 315 -9.72 -52.36 54.30
N VAL A 316 -10.45 -52.37 53.20
CA VAL A 316 -11.39 -53.45 52.84
C VAL A 316 -10.65 -54.74 52.52
N GLU A 317 -9.51 -54.68 51.85
CA GLU A 317 -8.68 -55.88 51.52
C GLU A 317 -8.08 -56.47 52.81
N GLU A 318 -7.65 -55.63 53.75
CA GLU A 318 -7.11 -56.03 55.05
C GLU A 318 -8.20 -56.64 55.97
N LEU A 319 -9.40 -56.04 55.99
CA LEU A 319 -10.54 -56.59 56.71
C LEU A 319 -10.95 -58.04 56.21
N VAL A 320 -10.84 -58.25 54.90
CA VAL A 320 -11.12 -59.55 54.31
C VAL A 320 -10.05 -60.59 54.69
N SER A 321 -8.81 -60.21 54.89
CA SER A 321 -7.68 -61.08 55.24
C SER A 321 -7.60 -61.39 56.71
N ASN A 322 -8.17 -60.56 57.60
CA ASN A 322 -8.16 -60.73 59.05
C ASN A 322 -9.46 -61.41 59.61
N VAL A 323 -9.99 -62.40 58.94
CA VAL A 323 -11.13 -63.16 59.50
C VAL A 323 -10.66 -63.95 60.68
N HIS A 324 -11.20 -63.60 61.86
CA HIS A 324 -10.95 -64.36 63.12
C HIS A 324 -11.16 -65.86 63.02
N SER A 325 -10.45 -66.60 63.88
CA SER A 325 -10.54 -68.05 63.86
C SER A 325 -11.97 -68.54 64.12
N THR A 326 -12.33 -69.69 63.49
CA THR A 326 -13.68 -70.27 63.59
C THR A 326 -14.09 -70.56 65.01
N GLU A 327 -13.11 -70.77 65.94
CA GLU A 327 -13.30 -71.11 67.37
C GLU A 327 -13.75 -69.85 68.17
N GLU A 328 -13.34 -68.63 67.79
CA GLU A 328 -13.84 -67.39 68.41
C GLU A 328 -15.28 -67.04 68.03
N LEU A 329 -15.69 -67.41 66.79
CA LEU A 329 -17.03 -67.10 66.28
C LEU A 329 -18.08 -68.15 66.71
N LEU A 330 -17.70 -69.40 66.99
CA LEU A 330 -18.55 -70.49 67.35
C LEU A 330 -18.07 -71.15 68.65
N PRO A 331 -18.66 -70.79 69.81
CA PRO A 331 -18.31 -71.43 71.08
C PRO A 331 -18.74 -72.88 71.13
N GLU A 332 -17.99 -73.70 71.87
CA GLU A 332 -18.33 -75.16 72.00
C GLU A 332 -19.71 -75.37 72.60
N PRO A 333 -20.42 -76.43 72.17
CA PRO A 333 -21.73 -76.78 72.69
C PRO A 333 -21.68 -77.22 74.17
N GLY A 334 -22.67 -76.76 74.98
CA GLY A 334 -22.78 -77.19 76.35
C GLY A 334 -22.98 -78.67 76.50
N ALA A 335 -22.45 -79.22 77.59
CA ALA A 335 -22.42 -80.73 77.86
C ALA A 335 -23.80 -81.38 77.85
N LEU A 336 -24.90 -80.67 77.88
CA LEU A 336 -26.30 -81.19 77.81
C LEU A 336 -27.09 -80.60 76.64
N GLU A 337 -26.47 -79.91 75.68
CA GLU A 337 -27.12 -79.27 74.57
C GLU A 337 -27.21 -80.20 73.38
N THR A 338 -28.45 -80.43 72.82
CA THR A 338 -28.63 -81.28 71.65
C THR A 338 -28.06 -80.61 70.40
N VAL A 339 -27.42 -81.38 69.53
CA VAL A 339 -26.86 -80.91 68.28
C VAL A 339 -27.87 -80.12 67.42
N LYS A 340 -29.13 -80.53 67.45
CA LYS A 340 -30.19 -79.84 66.70
C LYS A 340 -30.49 -78.45 67.27
N HIS A 341 -30.52 -78.31 68.61
CA HIS A 341 -30.75 -77.06 69.28
C HIS A 341 -29.53 -76.08 69.08
N TYR A 342 -28.33 -76.53 69.24
CA TYR A 342 -27.12 -75.82 69.00
C TYR A 342 -27.07 -75.28 67.54
N ARG A 343 -27.39 -76.08 66.55
CA ARG A 343 -27.47 -75.63 65.16
C ARG A 343 -28.54 -74.57 64.94
N GLN A 344 -29.71 -74.69 65.47
CA GLN A 344 -30.80 -73.75 65.27
C GLN A 344 -30.60 -72.43 66.09
N SER A 345 -30.06 -72.54 67.26
CA SER A 345 -29.93 -71.32 68.15
C SER A 345 -28.64 -70.54 67.99
N LYS A 346 -27.56 -71.23 67.57
CA LYS A 346 -26.22 -70.58 67.46
C LYS A 346 -25.67 -70.57 66.06
N VAL A 347 -25.65 -71.73 65.36
CA VAL A 347 -24.97 -71.79 64.04
C VAL A 347 -25.73 -71.12 62.94
N TYR A 348 -27.03 -71.42 62.80
CA TYR A 348 -27.80 -70.82 61.67
C TYR A 348 -27.89 -69.26 61.78
N PRO A 349 -28.18 -68.65 62.93
CA PRO A 349 -28.19 -67.17 63.04
C PRO A 349 -26.84 -66.62 62.75
N LEU A 350 -25.73 -67.21 63.20
CA LEU A 350 -24.38 -66.71 62.91
C LEU A 350 -24.03 -66.80 61.43
N VAL A 351 -24.30 -67.96 60.83
CA VAL A 351 -24.06 -68.09 59.35
C VAL A 351 -24.91 -67.19 58.55
N ASP A 352 -26.16 -66.93 58.92
CA ASP A 352 -27.01 -65.96 58.20
C ASP A 352 -26.50 -64.49 58.42
N LYS A 353 -26.05 -64.19 59.63
CA LYS A 353 -25.45 -62.87 59.92
C LYS A 353 -24.15 -62.67 59.17
N LEU A 354 -23.25 -63.66 59.12
CA LEU A 354 -22.00 -63.57 58.38
C LEU A 354 -22.27 -63.49 56.88
N ARG A 355 -23.25 -64.26 56.36
CA ARG A 355 -23.66 -64.14 54.94
C ARG A 355 -24.18 -62.74 54.61
N GLN A 356 -25.02 -62.19 55.47
CA GLN A 356 -25.51 -60.78 55.27
C GLN A 356 -24.38 -59.77 55.28
N TRP A 357 -23.45 -59.90 56.20
CA TRP A 357 -22.29 -59.01 56.30
C TRP A 357 -21.38 -59.18 55.08
N LEU A 358 -21.10 -60.35 54.65
CA LEU A 358 -20.30 -60.62 53.45
C LEU A 358 -20.93 -59.99 52.21
N LEU A 359 -22.24 -60.16 52.04
CA LEU A 359 -22.96 -59.56 50.91
C LEU A 359 -22.98 -58.02 50.98
N ALA A 360 -23.15 -57.43 52.16
CA ALA A 360 -23.12 -55.96 52.30
C ALA A 360 -21.72 -55.43 52.04
N LEU A 361 -20.68 -56.11 52.56
CA LEU A 361 -19.28 -55.70 52.35
C LEU A 361 -18.92 -55.86 50.84
N TYR A 362 -19.31 -56.98 50.21
CA TYR A 362 -19.05 -57.17 48.80
C TYR A 362 -19.74 -56.14 47.92
N ARG A 363 -20.97 -55.73 48.24
CA ARG A 363 -21.64 -54.63 47.53
C ARG A 363 -20.87 -53.31 47.66
N LYS A 364 -20.51 -52.94 48.90
CA LYS A 364 -19.70 -51.75 49.14
C LYS A 364 -18.37 -51.78 48.39
N TYR A 365 -17.70 -52.92 48.32
CA TYR A 365 -16.47 -53.09 47.56
C TYR A 365 -16.69 -52.88 46.04
N LEU A 366 -17.77 -53.42 45.51
CA LEU A 366 -18.08 -53.25 44.09
C LEU A 366 -18.40 -51.79 43.74
N ASP A 367 -19.17 -51.09 44.59
CA ASP A 367 -19.51 -49.68 44.44
C ASP A 367 -18.23 -48.85 44.46
N LEU A 368 -17.39 -49.02 45.48
CA LEU A 368 -16.13 -48.31 45.66
C LEU A 368 -15.16 -48.56 44.48
N LYS A 369 -15.10 -49.80 43.99
CA LYS A 369 -14.27 -50.19 42.87
C LYS A 369 -14.76 -49.57 41.57
N GLN A 370 -16.06 -49.38 41.42
CA GLN A 370 -16.64 -48.69 40.28
C GLN A 370 -16.33 -47.18 40.34
N ASP A 371 -16.57 -46.54 41.49
CA ASP A 371 -16.27 -45.14 41.72
C ASP A 371 -14.78 -44.82 41.44
N TYR A 372 -13.88 -45.66 41.96
CA TYR A 372 -12.44 -45.53 41.70
C TYR A 372 -12.10 -45.62 40.18
N ARG A 373 -12.71 -46.54 39.45
CA ARG A 373 -12.48 -46.67 38.01
C ARG A 373 -12.97 -45.44 37.26
N GLU A 374 -14.17 -44.97 37.57
CA GLU A 374 -14.75 -43.78 36.95
C GLU A 374 -13.90 -42.51 37.21
N LEU A 375 -13.50 -42.36 38.49
CA LEU A 375 -12.67 -41.22 38.88
C LEU A 375 -11.31 -41.25 38.17
N ARG A 376 -10.68 -42.45 38.07
CA ARG A 376 -9.41 -42.61 37.38
C ARG A 376 -9.53 -42.30 35.89
N GLN A 377 -10.65 -42.68 35.26
CA GLN A 377 -10.89 -42.33 33.85
C GLN A 377 -11.08 -40.81 33.66
N LYS A 378 -11.82 -40.14 34.56
CA LYS A 378 -12.01 -38.71 34.55
C LYS A 378 -10.68 -37.97 34.73
N PHE A 379 -9.87 -38.40 35.68
CA PHE A 379 -8.53 -37.85 35.90
C PHE A 379 -7.62 -37.98 34.66
N SER A 380 -7.57 -39.19 34.07
CA SER A 380 -6.76 -39.40 32.88
C SER A 380 -7.18 -38.51 31.71
N ARG A 381 -8.49 -38.34 31.50
CA ARG A 381 -9.02 -37.46 30.44
C ARG A 381 -8.64 -36.00 30.70
N VAL A 382 -8.87 -35.49 31.89
CA VAL A 382 -8.53 -34.10 32.27
C VAL A 382 -7.03 -33.86 32.19
N SER A 383 -6.21 -34.84 32.60
CA SER A 383 -4.75 -34.72 32.50
C SER A 383 -4.26 -34.64 31.02
N GLN A 384 -4.88 -35.42 30.12
CA GLN A 384 -4.57 -35.33 28.69
C GLN A 384 -4.99 -33.98 28.09
N GLU A 385 -6.19 -33.51 28.44
CA GLU A 385 -6.65 -32.19 28.00
C GLU A 385 -5.73 -31.06 28.48
N ARG A 386 -5.29 -31.10 29.75
CA ARG A 386 -4.33 -30.17 30.31
C ARG A 386 -3.02 -30.13 29.52
N SER A 387 -2.42 -31.31 29.26
CA SER A 387 -1.17 -31.42 28.51
C SER A 387 -1.31 -30.84 27.09
N TYR A 388 -2.42 -31.09 26.43
CA TYR A 388 -2.70 -30.54 25.10
C TYR A 388 -2.75 -28.99 25.12
N TYR A 389 -3.45 -28.40 26.09
CA TYR A 389 -3.53 -26.95 26.17
C TYR A 389 -2.21 -26.31 26.63
N GLU A 390 -1.43 -26.98 27.50
CA GLU A 390 -0.08 -26.52 27.87
C GLU A 390 0.87 -26.50 26.65
N GLU A 391 0.87 -27.54 25.82
CA GLU A 391 1.66 -27.58 24.59
C GLU A 391 1.24 -26.47 23.62
N LYS A 392 -0.07 -26.26 23.43
CA LYS A 392 -0.60 -25.20 22.56
C LYS A 392 -0.21 -23.82 23.08
N ALA A 393 -0.33 -23.57 24.38
CA ALA A 393 0.04 -22.29 25.00
C ALA A 393 1.54 -22.00 24.86
N ASN A 394 2.39 -23.02 25.06
CA ASN A 394 3.83 -22.90 24.88
C ASN A 394 4.23 -22.63 23.42
N ALA A 395 3.59 -23.27 22.46
CA ALA A 395 3.80 -23.05 21.04
C ALA A 395 3.43 -21.61 20.64
N LEU A 396 2.26 -21.13 21.05
CA LEU A 396 1.82 -19.75 20.81
C LEU A 396 2.73 -18.71 21.49
N SER A 397 3.20 -19.01 22.70
CA SER A 397 4.14 -18.11 23.41
C SER A 397 5.48 -18.02 22.69
N HIS A 398 5.98 -19.13 22.15
CA HIS A 398 7.21 -19.15 21.35
C HIS A 398 7.05 -18.40 20.03
N GLU A 399 5.95 -18.59 19.32
CA GLU A 399 5.63 -17.89 18.07
C GLU A 399 5.53 -16.37 18.33
N ASN A 400 4.85 -15.97 19.38
CA ASN A 400 4.75 -14.55 19.78
C ASN A 400 6.12 -13.95 20.12
N TYR A 401 6.99 -14.69 20.80
CA TYR A 401 8.36 -14.25 21.06
C TYR A 401 9.14 -14.01 19.75
N LEU A 402 9.07 -14.93 18.77
CA LEU A 402 9.71 -14.80 17.48
C LEU A 402 9.19 -13.61 16.68
N LEU A 403 7.86 -13.39 16.70
CA LEU A 403 7.24 -12.23 16.05
C LEU A 403 7.71 -10.91 16.66
N HIS A 404 7.80 -10.82 17.99
CA HIS A 404 8.34 -9.64 18.66
C HIS A 404 9.82 -9.40 18.40
N GLU A 405 10.59 -10.45 18.20
CA GLU A 405 12.02 -10.33 17.83
C GLU A 405 12.17 -9.85 16.40
N SER A 406 11.38 -10.39 15.47
CA SER A 406 11.31 -9.95 14.07
C SER A 406 10.85 -8.48 13.94
N ASP A 407 9.85 -8.04 14.72
CA ASP A 407 9.41 -6.65 14.75
C ASP A 407 10.53 -5.71 15.26
N ARG A 408 11.28 -6.14 16.29
CA ARG A 408 12.43 -5.37 16.78
C ARG A 408 13.53 -5.27 15.74
N ASP A 409 13.81 -6.34 15.02
CA ASP A 409 14.83 -6.35 13.97
C ASP A 409 14.38 -5.51 12.77
N LEU A 410 13.13 -5.59 12.36
CA LEU A 410 12.55 -4.71 11.34
C LEU A 410 12.69 -3.24 11.73
N LYS A 411 12.38 -2.87 12.98
CA LYS A 411 12.56 -1.51 13.50
C LYS A 411 14.05 -1.07 13.50
N ARG A 412 14.99 -1.98 13.74
CA ARG A 412 16.43 -1.69 13.64
C ARG A 412 16.86 -1.43 12.20
N VAL A 413 16.38 -2.26 11.26
CA VAL A 413 16.64 -2.10 9.82
C VAL A 413 16.04 -0.79 9.30
N ARG A 414 14.81 -0.46 9.68
CA ARG A 414 14.17 0.82 9.33
C ARG A 414 14.94 2.03 9.82
N ARG A 415 15.50 1.99 11.04
CA ARG A 415 16.37 3.07 11.55
C ARG A 415 17.67 3.20 10.79
N ALA A 416 18.23 2.10 10.29
CA ALA A 416 19.51 2.08 9.60
C ALA A 416 19.40 2.49 8.13
N LEU A 417 18.34 2.09 7.44
CA LEU A 417 18.16 2.25 5.99
C LEU A 417 17.09 3.29 5.60
N GLY A 418 16.28 3.74 6.56
CA GLY A 418 15.10 4.56 6.32
C GLY A 418 13.85 3.72 6.00
N ASP A 419 12.69 4.25 6.35
CA ASP A 419 11.42 3.52 6.22
C ASP A 419 11.10 3.21 4.75
N GLU A 420 11.35 4.13 3.86
CA GLU A 420 11.07 4.04 2.42
C GLU A 420 11.87 2.90 1.76
N THR A 421 13.17 2.82 2.03
CA THR A 421 14.05 1.77 1.47
C THR A 421 13.63 0.37 1.94
N VAL A 422 13.17 0.26 3.17
CA VAL A 422 12.71 -1.02 3.73
C VAL A 422 11.36 -1.42 3.17
N ASP A 423 10.45 -0.47 2.97
CA ASP A 423 9.13 -0.74 2.38
C ASP A 423 9.28 -1.21 0.93
N ASP A 424 10.15 -0.55 0.14
CA ASP A 424 10.47 -0.96 -1.23
C ASP A 424 11.07 -2.39 -1.28
N ALA A 425 11.97 -2.71 -0.36
CA ALA A 425 12.58 -4.05 -0.29
C ALA A 425 11.56 -5.14 0.10
N ILE A 426 10.63 -4.85 1.01
CA ILE A 426 9.56 -5.78 1.42
C ILE A 426 8.60 -6.00 0.24
N GLU A 427 8.24 -4.96 -0.49
CA GLU A 427 7.34 -5.06 -1.62
C GLU A 427 7.96 -5.88 -2.75
N TRP A 428 9.22 -5.60 -3.10
CA TRP A 428 9.96 -6.40 -4.05
C TRP A 428 10.03 -7.90 -3.66
N ALA A 429 10.29 -8.21 -2.40
CA ALA A 429 10.34 -9.59 -1.93
C ALA A 429 8.98 -10.29 -2.05
N ARG A 430 7.86 -9.61 -1.74
CA ARG A 430 6.50 -10.15 -1.91
C ARG A 430 6.16 -10.48 -3.36
N GLU A 431 6.61 -9.65 -4.27
CA GLU A 431 6.39 -9.86 -5.70
C GLU A 431 7.17 -11.05 -6.23
N GLN A 432 8.42 -11.23 -5.77
CA GLN A 432 9.20 -12.43 -6.10
C GLN A 432 8.51 -13.70 -5.59
N GLU A 433 8.01 -13.70 -4.37
CA GLU A 433 7.26 -14.84 -3.81
C GLU A 433 5.96 -15.12 -4.61
N MET A 434 5.24 -14.09 -5.04
CA MET A 434 4.06 -14.26 -5.90
C MET A 434 4.44 -14.85 -7.27
N ALA A 435 5.51 -14.37 -7.87
CA ALA A 435 6.01 -14.88 -9.15
C ALA A 435 6.47 -16.34 -9.04
N GLU A 436 7.16 -16.72 -7.98
CA GLU A 436 7.56 -18.12 -7.70
C GLU A 436 6.36 -19.02 -7.48
N ASN A 437 5.33 -18.56 -6.77
CA ASN A 437 4.09 -19.31 -6.54
C ASN A 437 3.28 -19.50 -7.83
N LEU A 438 3.31 -18.55 -8.75
CA LEU A 438 2.68 -18.63 -10.07
C LEU A 438 3.48 -19.51 -11.05
N ALA A 439 4.81 -19.55 -10.91
CA ALA A 439 5.70 -20.34 -11.76
C ALA A 439 5.78 -21.84 -11.36
N SER A 440 5.28 -22.22 -10.18
CA SER A 440 5.30 -23.60 -9.69
C SER A 440 4.01 -24.35 -10.12
N PRO A 441 4.04 -25.22 -11.16
CA PRO A 441 2.85 -25.89 -11.67
C PRO A 441 2.45 -27.15 -10.88
N THR A 442 2.83 -27.27 -9.63
CA THR A 442 2.39 -28.40 -8.79
C THR A 442 1.69 -27.88 -7.56
N GLY A 443 0.35 -27.86 -7.67
CA GLY A 443 -0.52 -27.74 -6.50
C GLY A 443 -0.19 -28.79 -5.45
N LYS A 444 0.59 -28.43 -4.45
CA LYS A 444 0.49 -29.05 -3.15
C LYS A 444 -0.80 -28.51 -2.54
N GLU A 445 -1.84 -29.35 -2.62
CA GLU A 445 -3.04 -29.17 -1.81
C GLU A 445 -2.59 -28.87 -0.37
N GLN A 446 -2.84 -27.66 0.07
CA GLN A 446 -2.83 -27.39 1.51
C GLN A 446 -3.79 -28.40 2.14
N PRO A 447 -3.41 -29.08 3.23
CA PRO A 447 -4.34 -29.97 3.91
C PRO A 447 -5.55 -29.11 4.28
N LYS A 448 -6.69 -29.41 3.64
CA LYS A 448 -7.98 -28.84 4.01
C LYS A 448 -8.11 -29.04 5.51
N ARG A 449 -8.07 -27.99 6.29
CA ARG A 449 -8.53 -27.99 7.68
C ARG A 449 -9.93 -28.58 7.63
N SER A 450 -10.03 -29.81 8.09
CA SER A 450 -11.31 -30.51 8.20
C SER A 450 -12.20 -29.70 9.14
N SER A 451 -13.13 -28.99 8.59
CA SER A 451 -14.28 -28.43 9.29
C SER A 451 -15.31 -29.55 9.59
N GLN A 452 -14.83 -30.63 10.11
CA GLN A 452 -15.68 -31.71 10.64
C GLN A 452 -15.28 -31.92 12.09
N ASN A 453 -16.03 -31.29 12.97
CA ASN A 453 -16.47 -31.77 14.29
C ASN A 453 -17.05 -30.60 15.12
N ARG A 454 -18.16 -30.06 14.66
CA ARG A 454 -19.01 -29.20 15.47
C ARG A 454 -20.49 -29.58 15.33
N SER A 455 -20.82 -30.88 15.46
CA SER A 455 -22.24 -31.26 15.48
C SER A 455 -22.56 -32.61 16.14
N ASP A 456 -21.69 -33.19 17.01
CA ASP A 456 -22.04 -34.49 17.66
C ASP A 456 -21.89 -34.49 19.18
N TRP A 457 -21.96 -33.36 19.87
CA TRP A 457 -21.83 -33.33 21.34
C TRP A 457 -23.10 -32.90 22.11
N ASP A 458 -24.24 -32.67 21.41
CA ASP A 458 -25.50 -32.34 22.09
C ASP A 458 -26.54 -33.46 22.10
N ALA A 459 -26.15 -34.71 21.85
CA ALA A 459 -27.07 -35.85 21.93
C ALA A 459 -26.39 -37.09 22.50
N ARG A 460 -26.13 -37.10 23.82
CA ARG A 460 -26.20 -38.30 24.69
C ARG A 460 -25.87 -37.96 26.14
#